data_35d2442ea4760f87d3a40246faa64ec7
#
_entry.id   35d2442ea4760f87d3a40246faa64ec7
#
_cell.length_a   1.000
_cell.length_b   1.000
_cell.length_c   1.000
_cell.angle_alpha   90.00
_cell.angle_beta   90.00
_cell.angle_gamma   90.00
#
_symmetry.space_group_name_H-M   'P 1'
#
loop_
_entity.id
_entity.type
_entity.pdbx_description
1 polymer ?
#
loop_
_entity_poly.entity_id
_entity_poly.type
_entity_poly.pdbx_seq_one_letter_code
_entity_poly.pdbx_strand_id
1 'polypeptide(L)'
;MEPVIVVGAGCFGAWIAYRLARSGHAVTLVDAYGPGNNRASSGGETRVIRMGYGAQEIYTRWSWRSLELWKAFFQRTDPMLFRETGVLWMAREQDPLTTSTLATLERVGVPHERLSRAQLESRWPQIDFGPIMWAIHEPGSGVLMARRAVEAVVGEAEREGVRYVAATVNTAPPPAGRRLEAVTTGSGERIRGATFIFACGPWLPKLFPDLLGDRIFATRQEVLYFGPPAGDLRFASPAMPAWIDFGEEMYGIPDIAARGFKIALDRHGPPFDPDTGDRVAGQTFDAVRAYLARRFPALRDAPLVAAEVCQYENSCNGDFLIDRHPEFENVWLVGGGSGHGFKHGPALGEYVARLVAEGGTIDERFQLATKEKVQQRTVY
;
A
#
# COMPACT_ATOMS: atom_id res chain seq x y z
N MET A 1 26.72 20.09 -0.46
CA MET A 1 25.57 20.02 -1.39
C MET A 1 24.29 20.25 -0.57
N GLU A 2 23.33 21.00 -1.10
CA GLU A 2 22.01 21.10 -0.46
C GLU A 2 21.31 19.73 -0.51
N PRO A 3 20.54 19.38 0.56
CA PRO A 3 19.93 18.05 0.66
C PRO A 3 18.78 17.84 -0.32
N VAL A 4 18.43 16.58 -0.55
CA VAL A 4 17.14 16.16 -1.11
C VAL A 4 16.10 16.23 0.00
N ILE A 5 15.00 16.93 -0.23
CA ILE A 5 13.90 17.02 0.72
C ILE A 5 12.81 16.04 0.29
N VAL A 6 12.48 15.09 1.15
CA VAL A 6 11.36 14.17 0.97
C VAL A 6 10.24 14.58 1.92
N VAL A 7 9.07 14.89 1.40
CA VAL A 7 7.89 15.28 2.19
C VAL A 7 6.90 14.12 2.22
N GLY A 8 6.61 13.63 3.42
CA GLY A 8 5.78 12.46 3.68
C GLY A 8 6.61 11.24 4.07
N ALA A 9 6.46 10.76 5.32
CA ALA A 9 7.10 9.55 5.84
C ALA A 9 6.16 8.33 5.81
N GLY A 10 5.26 8.27 4.84
CA GLY A 10 4.53 7.07 4.46
C GLY A 10 5.45 6.04 3.79
N CYS A 11 4.90 4.90 3.37
CA CYS A 11 5.69 3.81 2.79
C CYS A 11 6.56 4.27 1.60
N PHE A 12 6.03 5.10 0.71
CA PHE A 12 6.78 5.58 -0.46
C PHE A 12 7.92 6.52 -0.05
N GLY A 13 7.62 7.57 0.72
CA GLY A 13 8.63 8.55 1.12
C GLY A 13 9.71 7.96 2.02
N ALA A 14 9.36 7.06 2.94
CA ALA A 14 10.32 6.36 3.79
C ALA A 14 11.33 5.55 2.96
N TRP A 15 10.85 4.75 1.98
CA TRP A 15 11.73 3.98 1.12
C TRP A 15 12.56 4.84 0.17
N ILE A 16 12.00 5.94 -0.35
CA ILE A 16 12.75 6.89 -1.18
C ILE A 16 13.88 7.53 -0.36
N ALA A 17 13.58 8.05 0.83
CA ALA A 17 14.58 8.67 1.70
C ALA A 17 15.69 7.68 2.08
N TYR A 18 15.33 6.46 2.47
CA TYR A 18 16.28 5.39 2.79
C TYR A 18 17.19 5.04 1.59
N ARG A 19 16.64 4.90 0.38
CA ARG A 19 17.42 4.57 -0.81
C ARG A 19 18.36 5.69 -1.24
N LEU A 20 17.90 6.94 -1.20
CA LEU A 20 18.71 8.11 -1.51
C LEU A 20 19.89 8.25 -0.53
N ALA A 21 19.66 8.10 0.77
CA ALA A 21 20.70 8.14 1.76
C ALA A 21 21.77 7.05 1.51
N ARG A 22 21.33 5.82 1.25
CA ARG A 22 22.24 4.71 0.89
C ARG A 22 22.99 4.90 -0.41
N SER A 23 22.52 5.78 -1.29
CA SER A 23 23.21 6.19 -2.50
C SER A 23 24.12 7.40 -2.28
N GLY A 24 24.32 7.83 -1.02
CA GLY A 24 25.25 8.91 -0.64
C GLY A 24 24.66 10.32 -0.72
N HIS A 25 23.34 10.46 -0.90
CA HIS A 25 22.71 11.77 -0.87
C HIS A 25 22.46 12.24 0.57
N ALA A 26 22.67 13.53 0.84
CA ALA A 26 22.14 14.15 2.04
C ALA A 26 20.62 14.27 1.90
N VAL A 27 19.85 13.74 2.87
CA VAL A 27 18.39 13.69 2.80
C VAL A 27 17.78 14.29 4.06
N THR A 28 16.73 15.10 3.89
CA THR A 28 15.83 15.48 4.97
C THR A 28 14.44 14.93 4.69
N LEU A 29 13.90 14.13 5.61
CA LEU A 29 12.55 13.56 5.56
C LEU A 29 11.64 14.36 6.48
N VAL A 30 10.58 14.94 5.93
CA VAL A 30 9.62 15.80 6.66
C VAL A 30 8.27 15.12 6.70
N ASP A 31 7.64 15.00 7.87
CA ASP A 31 6.28 14.48 8.01
C ASP A 31 5.52 15.18 9.14
N ALA A 32 4.22 15.37 8.93
CA ALA A 32 3.38 16.11 9.86
C ALA A 32 2.96 15.29 11.10
N TYR A 33 2.83 13.96 10.95
CA TYR A 33 2.15 13.11 11.94
C TYR A 33 3.01 11.94 12.41
N GLY A 34 4.21 11.79 11.86
CA GLY A 34 5.13 10.70 12.16
C GLY A 34 4.99 9.49 11.24
N PRO A 35 6.04 8.63 11.19
CA PRO A 35 6.03 7.45 10.36
C PRO A 35 4.95 6.46 10.82
N GLY A 36 4.26 5.81 9.88
CA GLY A 36 3.27 4.79 10.19
C GLY A 36 2.03 5.27 10.97
N ASN A 37 1.78 6.58 11.03
CA ASN A 37 0.66 7.15 11.80
C ASN A 37 -0.70 6.70 11.28
N ASN A 38 -1.74 6.75 12.15
CA ASN A 38 -3.09 6.27 11.85
C ASN A 38 -3.84 7.10 10.78
N ARG A 39 -3.36 8.29 10.44
CA ARG A 39 -3.95 9.13 9.40
C ARG A 39 -3.43 8.77 8.01
N ALA A 40 -2.23 8.16 7.92
CA ALA A 40 -1.63 7.79 6.64
C ALA A 40 -2.30 6.55 6.04
N SER A 41 -2.33 6.47 4.70
CA SER A 41 -2.71 5.23 3.98
C SER A 41 -1.77 4.07 4.32
N SER A 42 -0.56 4.36 4.79
CA SER A 42 0.44 3.38 5.26
C SER A 42 0.24 2.97 6.73
N GLY A 43 -0.69 3.59 7.45
CA GLY A 43 -1.04 3.22 8.82
C GLY A 43 -1.77 1.88 8.91
N GLY A 44 -2.21 1.55 10.13
CA GLY A 44 -2.87 0.27 10.43
C GLY A 44 -1.88 -0.87 10.64
N GLU A 45 -2.40 -2.04 11.04
CA GLU A 45 -1.55 -3.14 11.53
C GLU A 45 -0.88 -3.92 10.41
N THR A 46 -1.62 -4.26 9.36
CA THR A 46 -1.17 -5.25 8.38
C THR A 46 -1.51 -4.86 6.94
N ARG A 47 -0.69 -5.33 5.98
CA ARG A 47 -0.94 -5.27 4.52
C ARG A 47 -0.54 -6.59 3.87
N VAL A 48 -1.33 -7.03 2.90
CA VAL A 48 -0.98 -8.19 2.06
C VAL A 48 0.13 -7.80 1.09
N ILE A 49 1.14 -8.64 0.96
CA ILE A 49 2.07 -8.63 -0.17
C ILE A 49 1.81 -9.85 -1.04
N ARG A 50 1.52 -9.61 -2.30
CA ARG A 50 1.07 -10.56 -3.31
C ARG A 50 1.59 -10.16 -4.69
N MET A 51 1.74 -11.13 -5.59
CA MET A 51 2.30 -10.91 -6.94
C MET A 51 1.25 -10.90 -8.03
N GLY A 52 0.02 -11.35 -7.77
CA GLY A 52 -1.06 -11.35 -8.74
C GLY A 52 -1.54 -9.94 -9.11
N TYR A 53 -1.58 -9.64 -10.41
CA TYR A 53 -2.03 -8.37 -10.99
C TYR A 53 -2.70 -8.53 -12.36
N GLY A 54 -3.36 -9.67 -12.60
CA GLY A 54 -3.94 -9.93 -13.92
C GLY A 54 -2.86 -9.86 -15.00
N ALA A 55 -3.15 -9.16 -16.08
CA ALA A 55 -2.20 -8.94 -17.18
C ALA A 55 -1.15 -7.84 -16.91
N GLN A 56 -1.20 -7.17 -15.78
CA GLN A 56 -0.34 -6.04 -15.43
C GLN A 56 1.05 -6.50 -14.94
N GLU A 57 1.85 -7.05 -15.85
CA GLU A 57 3.13 -7.69 -15.56
C GLU A 57 4.12 -6.79 -14.78
N ILE A 58 4.10 -5.48 -15.02
CA ILE A 58 5.00 -4.56 -14.30
C ILE A 58 4.77 -4.62 -12.78
N TYR A 59 3.51 -4.66 -12.33
CA TYR A 59 3.22 -4.74 -10.91
C TYR A 59 3.53 -6.12 -10.32
N THR A 60 3.40 -7.19 -11.11
CA THR A 60 3.87 -8.52 -10.72
C THR A 60 5.39 -8.50 -10.49
N ARG A 61 6.16 -7.95 -11.43
CA ARG A 61 7.62 -7.83 -11.29
C ARG A 61 8.03 -6.93 -10.12
N TRP A 62 7.34 -5.80 -9.95
CA TRP A 62 7.63 -4.87 -8.86
C TRP A 62 7.27 -5.44 -7.48
N SER A 63 6.16 -6.14 -7.34
CA SER A 63 5.82 -6.80 -6.07
C SER A 63 6.75 -7.97 -5.77
N TRP A 64 7.17 -8.74 -6.78
CA TRP A 64 8.17 -9.79 -6.65
C TRP A 64 9.51 -9.23 -6.16
N ARG A 65 10.01 -8.19 -6.84
CA ARG A 65 11.22 -7.46 -6.41
C ARG A 65 11.07 -6.89 -5.00
N SER A 66 9.93 -6.30 -4.71
CA SER A 66 9.66 -5.73 -3.38
C SER A 66 9.66 -6.79 -2.28
N LEU A 67 9.15 -7.99 -2.54
CA LEU A 67 9.19 -9.09 -1.57
C LEU A 67 10.63 -9.45 -1.20
N GLU A 68 11.51 -9.59 -2.19
CA GLU A 68 12.94 -9.82 -1.95
C GLU A 68 13.56 -8.71 -1.08
N LEU A 69 13.27 -7.46 -1.43
CA LEU A 69 13.81 -6.30 -0.72
C LEU A 69 13.26 -6.16 0.70
N TRP A 70 11.95 -6.43 0.91
CA TRP A 70 11.35 -6.47 2.22
C TRP A 70 11.96 -7.57 3.09
N LYS A 71 12.09 -8.79 2.56
CA LYS A 71 12.71 -9.92 3.28
C LYS A 71 14.16 -9.58 3.67
N ALA A 72 14.96 -9.07 2.73
CA ALA A 72 16.34 -8.68 2.98
C ALA A 72 16.46 -7.53 4.00
N PHE A 73 15.52 -6.58 4.00
CA PHE A 73 15.47 -5.50 4.97
C PHE A 73 15.12 -6.04 6.37
N PHE A 74 14.08 -6.86 6.49
CA PHE A 74 13.64 -7.39 7.77
C PHE A 74 14.62 -8.39 8.40
N GLN A 75 15.38 -9.14 7.59
CA GLN A 75 16.46 -9.99 8.13
C GLN A 75 17.50 -9.20 8.94
N ARG A 76 17.70 -7.91 8.62
CA ARG A 76 18.65 -7.03 9.30
C ARG A 76 18.03 -6.20 10.42
N THR A 77 16.71 -6.07 10.45
CA THR A 77 15.98 -5.23 11.41
C THR A 77 15.15 -6.08 12.37
N ASP A 78 13.98 -6.52 11.93
CA ASP A 78 13.08 -7.40 12.68
C ASP A 78 12.39 -8.38 11.72
N PRO A 79 12.81 -9.67 11.70
CA PRO A 79 12.20 -10.69 10.83
C PRO A 79 10.70 -10.89 11.08
N MET A 80 10.18 -10.50 12.24
CA MET A 80 8.77 -10.64 12.59
C MET A 80 7.87 -9.63 11.88
N LEU A 81 8.43 -8.67 11.16
CA LEU A 81 7.67 -7.68 10.37
C LEU A 81 7.13 -8.26 9.05
N PHE A 82 7.59 -9.42 8.63
CA PHE A 82 6.99 -10.22 7.56
C PHE A 82 6.48 -11.56 8.11
N ARG A 83 5.25 -11.90 7.76
CA ARG A 83 4.63 -13.19 8.04
C ARG A 83 4.37 -13.90 6.73
N GLU A 84 5.13 -14.96 6.45
CA GLU A 84 4.94 -15.80 5.26
C GLU A 84 3.73 -16.71 5.47
N THR A 85 2.55 -16.15 5.29
CA THR A 85 1.28 -16.87 5.44
C THR A 85 0.85 -17.58 4.16
N GLY A 86 1.48 -17.27 3.04
CA GLY A 86 0.90 -17.47 1.73
C GLY A 86 -0.23 -16.48 1.42
N VAL A 87 -0.65 -16.45 0.16
CA VAL A 87 -1.82 -15.71 -0.31
C VAL A 87 -2.66 -16.62 -1.21
N LEU A 88 -3.96 -16.68 -0.95
CA LEU A 88 -4.93 -17.48 -1.70
C LEU A 88 -5.85 -16.55 -2.53
N TRP A 89 -5.82 -16.72 -3.86
CA TRP A 89 -6.71 -16.04 -4.79
C TRP A 89 -7.87 -16.96 -5.14
N MET A 90 -9.04 -16.66 -4.62
CA MET A 90 -10.23 -17.48 -4.82
C MET A 90 -10.91 -17.13 -6.13
N ALA A 91 -11.06 -18.12 -7.01
CA ALA A 91 -11.62 -17.95 -8.35
C ALA A 91 -12.88 -18.78 -8.57
N ARG A 92 -13.83 -18.20 -9.29
CA ARG A 92 -14.99 -18.91 -9.85
C ARG A 92 -14.57 -19.67 -11.11
N GLU A 93 -15.47 -20.46 -11.68
CA GLU A 93 -15.17 -21.24 -12.89
C GLU A 93 -14.65 -20.36 -14.02
N GLN A 94 -15.33 -19.25 -14.29
CA GLN A 94 -14.91 -18.23 -15.24
C GLN A 94 -14.48 -16.96 -14.50
N ASP A 95 -13.18 -16.78 -14.38
CA ASP A 95 -12.57 -15.62 -13.72
C ASP A 95 -11.40 -15.10 -14.59
N PRO A 96 -11.68 -14.13 -15.48
CA PRO A 96 -10.67 -13.61 -16.40
C PRO A 96 -9.47 -12.97 -15.69
N LEU A 97 -9.70 -12.30 -14.54
CA LEU A 97 -8.64 -11.66 -13.78
C LEU A 97 -7.68 -12.69 -13.18
N THR A 98 -8.24 -13.72 -12.51
CA THR A 98 -7.40 -14.77 -11.90
C THR A 98 -6.74 -15.64 -12.96
N THR A 99 -7.40 -15.88 -14.10
CA THR A 99 -6.81 -16.59 -15.23
C THR A 99 -5.62 -15.84 -15.84
N SER A 100 -5.77 -14.54 -16.07
CA SER A 100 -4.66 -13.71 -16.57
C SER A 100 -3.53 -13.52 -15.51
N THR A 101 -3.90 -13.52 -14.23
CA THR A 101 -2.91 -13.55 -13.13
C THR A 101 -2.07 -14.81 -13.20
N LEU A 102 -2.68 -16.00 -13.32
CA LEU A 102 -1.96 -17.27 -13.44
C LEU A 102 -0.95 -17.24 -14.59
N ALA A 103 -1.40 -16.85 -15.80
CA ALA A 103 -0.53 -16.75 -16.96
C ALA A 103 0.65 -15.75 -16.76
N THR A 104 0.41 -14.66 -16.03
CA THR A 104 1.46 -13.69 -15.74
C THR A 104 2.46 -14.20 -14.70
N LEU A 105 1.99 -14.88 -13.66
CA LEU A 105 2.87 -15.52 -12.66
C LEU A 105 3.77 -16.57 -13.29
N GLU A 106 3.22 -17.41 -14.18
CA GLU A 106 3.97 -18.40 -14.96
C GLU A 106 5.06 -17.74 -15.81
N ARG A 107 4.71 -16.71 -16.57
CA ARG A 107 5.63 -15.99 -17.46
C ARG A 107 6.75 -15.27 -16.70
N VAL A 108 6.44 -14.70 -15.53
CA VAL A 108 7.42 -14.00 -14.67
C VAL A 108 8.27 -15.00 -13.86
N GLY A 109 7.79 -16.23 -13.67
CA GLY A 109 8.47 -17.26 -12.88
C GLY A 109 8.23 -17.13 -11.38
N VAL A 110 7.12 -16.52 -10.98
CA VAL A 110 6.73 -16.43 -9.56
C VAL A 110 6.27 -17.81 -9.06
N PRO A 111 6.80 -18.36 -7.97
CA PRO A 111 6.33 -19.61 -7.39
C PRO A 111 4.86 -19.53 -6.97
N HIS A 112 4.06 -20.42 -7.50
CA HIS A 112 2.62 -20.51 -7.21
C HIS A 112 2.11 -21.94 -7.43
N GLU A 113 0.92 -22.20 -6.89
CA GLU A 113 0.19 -23.45 -7.08
C GLU A 113 -1.22 -23.12 -7.59
N ARG A 114 -1.67 -23.84 -8.62
CA ARG A 114 -3.08 -23.86 -8.99
C ARG A 114 -3.77 -24.98 -8.25
N LEU A 115 -4.76 -24.67 -7.43
CA LEU A 115 -5.48 -25.60 -6.57
C LEU A 115 -6.90 -25.83 -7.08
N SER A 116 -7.30 -27.09 -7.19
CA SER A 116 -8.67 -27.49 -7.45
C SER A 116 -9.55 -27.30 -6.22
N ARG A 117 -10.87 -27.33 -6.40
CA ARG A 117 -11.84 -27.28 -5.31
C ARG A 117 -11.59 -28.34 -4.24
N ALA A 118 -11.34 -29.58 -4.62
CA ALA A 118 -11.08 -30.66 -3.69
C ALA A 118 -9.80 -30.42 -2.84
N GLN A 119 -8.76 -29.85 -3.46
CA GLN A 119 -7.54 -29.49 -2.75
C GLN A 119 -7.77 -28.34 -1.77
N LEU A 120 -8.61 -27.36 -2.13
CA LEU A 120 -8.97 -26.25 -1.26
C LEU A 120 -9.72 -26.73 -0.01
N GLU A 121 -10.74 -27.55 -0.19
CA GLU A 121 -11.52 -28.12 0.92
C GLU A 121 -10.68 -29.02 1.84
N SER A 122 -9.72 -29.75 1.28
CA SER A 122 -8.80 -30.58 2.07
C SER A 122 -7.79 -29.75 2.87
N ARG A 123 -7.26 -28.67 2.29
CA ARG A 123 -6.24 -27.84 2.94
C ARG A 123 -6.82 -26.88 3.99
N TRP A 124 -8.01 -26.32 3.70
CA TRP A 124 -8.65 -25.30 4.55
C TRP A 124 -10.14 -25.63 4.78
N PRO A 125 -10.45 -26.70 5.50
CA PRO A 125 -11.83 -27.15 5.74
C PRO A 125 -12.65 -26.16 6.57
N GLN A 126 -12.01 -25.16 7.19
CA GLN A 126 -12.67 -24.05 7.90
C GLN A 126 -13.29 -23.01 6.96
N ILE A 127 -13.01 -23.07 5.66
CA ILE A 127 -13.55 -22.15 4.64
C ILE A 127 -14.67 -22.87 3.87
N ASP A 128 -15.83 -22.27 3.85
CA ASP A 128 -16.87 -22.65 2.89
C ASP A 128 -16.60 -21.97 1.55
N PHE A 129 -16.12 -22.72 0.59
CA PHE A 129 -15.74 -22.15 -0.71
C PHE A 129 -16.92 -21.78 -1.60
N GLY A 130 -18.19 -22.23 -1.31
CA GLY A 130 -19.38 -21.82 -2.05
C GLY A 130 -19.20 -21.89 -3.58
N PRO A 131 -19.25 -20.77 -4.33
CA PRO A 131 -19.07 -20.74 -5.79
C PRO A 131 -17.61 -20.79 -6.25
N ILE A 132 -16.63 -20.84 -5.36
CA ILE A 132 -15.21 -20.91 -5.71
C ILE A 132 -14.88 -22.30 -6.24
N MET A 133 -14.32 -22.39 -7.44
CA MET A 133 -14.02 -23.65 -8.13
C MET A 133 -12.53 -24.00 -8.14
N TRP A 134 -11.69 -22.99 -8.05
CA TRP A 134 -10.23 -23.13 -8.02
C TRP A 134 -9.58 -21.93 -7.34
N ALA A 135 -8.30 -22.00 -7.11
CA ALA A 135 -7.54 -20.87 -6.59
C ALA A 135 -6.09 -20.88 -7.07
N ILE A 136 -5.45 -19.71 -7.02
CA ILE A 136 -4.00 -19.60 -7.04
C ILE A 136 -3.53 -19.45 -5.60
N HIS A 137 -2.56 -20.24 -5.19
CA HIS A 137 -1.85 -20.11 -3.93
C HIS A 137 -0.42 -19.64 -4.20
N GLU A 138 -0.05 -18.50 -3.63
CA GLU A 138 1.32 -17.95 -3.65
C GLU A 138 1.99 -18.26 -2.31
N PRO A 139 2.75 -19.36 -2.14
CA PRO A 139 3.23 -19.80 -0.83
C PRO A 139 4.26 -18.85 -0.21
N GLY A 140 5.10 -18.21 -1.02
CA GLY A 140 6.13 -17.27 -0.57
C GLY A 140 5.63 -15.84 -0.28
N SER A 141 4.37 -15.56 -0.60
CA SER A 141 3.66 -14.32 -0.31
C SER A 141 3.19 -14.26 1.16
N GLY A 142 2.58 -13.16 1.57
CA GLY A 142 2.10 -13.10 2.95
C GLY A 142 1.70 -11.71 3.41
N VAL A 143 2.06 -11.38 4.64
CA VAL A 143 1.59 -10.20 5.34
C VAL A 143 2.76 -9.38 5.89
N LEU A 144 2.74 -8.09 5.59
CA LEU A 144 3.65 -7.08 6.16
C LEU A 144 3.00 -6.43 7.37
N MET A 145 3.73 -6.28 8.47
CA MET A 145 3.30 -5.55 9.67
C MET A 145 3.45 -4.05 9.41
N ALA A 146 2.44 -3.45 8.77
CA ALA A 146 2.56 -2.22 7.99
C ALA A 146 3.12 -1.03 8.76
N ARG A 147 2.48 -0.63 9.87
CA ARG A 147 2.94 0.50 10.69
C ARG A 147 4.39 0.29 11.15
N ARG A 148 4.66 -0.84 11.78
CA ARG A 148 5.99 -1.19 12.29
C ARG A 148 7.03 -1.28 11.18
N ALA A 149 6.64 -1.73 9.99
CA ALA A 149 7.53 -1.77 8.84
C ALA A 149 7.95 -0.36 8.39
N VAL A 150 7.01 0.59 8.33
CA VAL A 150 7.33 2.00 7.97
C VAL A 150 8.20 2.64 9.05
N GLU A 151 7.87 2.43 10.34
CA GLU A 151 8.69 2.91 11.46
C GLU A 151 10.13 2.35 11.39
N ALA A 152 10.27 1.06 11.08
CA ALA A 152 11.59 0.44 10.91
C ALA A 152 12.37 1.04 9.72
N VAL A 153 11.70 1.32 8.58
CA VAL A 153 12.35 1.93 7.42
C VAL A 153 12.84 3.34 7.74
N VAL A 154 12.03 4.15 8.43
CA VAL A 154 12.44 5.50 8.84
C VAL A 154 13.59 5.44 9.85
N GLY A 155 13.51 4.54 10.84
CA GLY A 155 14.60 4.36 11.81
C GLY A 155 15.92 3.93 11.17
N GLU A 156 15.88 3.06 10.15
CA GLU A 156 17.08 2.72 9.37
C GLU A 156 17.55 3.89 8.50
N ALA A 157 16.63 4.67 7.92
CA ALA A 157 16.98 5.86 7.16
C ALA A 157 17.73 6.89 8.04
N GLU A 158 17.28 7.08 9.29
CA GLU A 158 18.00 7.95 10.26
C GLU A 158 19.40 7.42 10.61
N ARG A 159 19.56 6.09 10.74
CA ARG A 159 20.89 5.47 10.95
C ARG A 159 21.81 5.65 9.74
N GLU A 160 21.26 5.72 8.54
CA GLU A 160 21.99 6.04 7.30
C GLU A 160 22.19 7.57 7.12
N GLY A 161 21.85 8.39 8.11
CA GLY A 161 22.10 9.83 8.13
C GLY A 161 20.96 10.71 7.60
N VAL A 162 19.77 10.18 7.39
CA VAL A 162 18.59 10.99 7.06
C VAL A 162 18.21 11.86 8.26
N ARG A 163 18.10 13.18 8.06
CA ARG A 163 17.52 14.08 9.04
C ARG A 163 16.00 13.98 9.02
N TYR A 164 15.39 13.48 10.09
CA TYR A 164 13.93 13.50 10.24
C TYR A 164 13.45 14.82 10.87
N VAL A 165 12.36 15.39 10.32
CA VAL A 165 11.75 16.65 10.80
C VAL A 165 10.24 16.43 10.94
N ALA A 166 9.73 16.54 12.17
CA ALA A 166 8.31 16.50 12.47
C ALA A 166 7.69 17.89 12.22
N ALA A 167 7.10 18.10 11.05
CA ALA A 167 6.46 19.36 10.68
C ALA A 167 5.44 19.16 9.56
N THR A 168 4.38 19.97 9.57
CA THR A 168 3.52 20.17 8.40
C THR A 168 4.26 21.01 7.37
N VAL A 169 4.02 20.73 6.10
CA VAL A 169 4.52 21.55 4.98
C VAL A 169 3.33 22.26 4.33
N ASN A 170 3.44 23.56 4.21
CA ASN A 170 2.46 24.36 3.47
C ASN A 170 2.75 24.29 1.97
N THR A 171 1.72 24.50 1.16
CA THR A 171 1.86 24.68 -0.28
C THR A 171 2.87 25.78 -0.56
N ALA A 172 3.86 25.48 -1.39
CA ALA A 172 4.76 26.51 -1.86
C ALA A 172 3.95 27.46 -2.77
N PRO A 173 3.99 28.78 -2.55
CA PRO A 173 3.51 29.70 -3.57
C PRO A 173 4.31 29.47 -4.87
N PRO A 174 3.70 29.61 -6.05
CA PRO A 174 4.44 29.53 -7.31
C PRO A 174 5.63 30.50 -7.23
N PRO A 175 6.86 30.02 -7.42
CA PRO A 175 8.01 30.88 -7.30
C PRO A 175 8.12 31.84 -8.50
N ALA A 176 8.83 32.91 -8.30
CA ALA A 176 9.26 33.78 -9.39
C ALA A 176 10.22 33.13 -10.39
N GLY A 177 10.55 31.83 -10.22
CA GLY A 177 11.47 31.05 -11.04
C GLY A 177 11.05 29.56 -11.15
N ARG A 178 11.69 28.82 -12.06
CA ARG A 178 11.42 27.39 -12.35
C ARG A 178 12.00 26.41 -11.32
N ARG A 179 12.54 26.87 -10.21
CA ARG A 179 13.12 26.03 -9.16
C ARG A 179 12.55 26.38 -7.79
N LEU A 180 12.15 25.37 -7.05
CA LEU A 180 11.79 25.49 -5.64
C LEU A 180 13.10 25.59 -4.82
N GLU A 181 13.24 26.60 -3.96
CA GLU A 181 14.41 26.76 -3.09
C GLU A 181 14.22 26.15 -1.71
N ALA A 182 13.00 26.18 -1.19
CA ALA A 182 12.67 25.71 0.15
C ALA A 182 11.17 25.36 0.24
N VAL A 183 10.83 24.43 1.10
CA VAL A 183 9.47 24.26 1.63
C VAL A 183 9.33 25.06 2.91
N THR A 184 8.11 25.58 3.17
CA THR A 184 7.80 26.30 4.42
C THR A 184 6.99 25.39 5.34
N THR A 185 7.43 25.23 6.56
CA THR A 185 6.68 24.47 7.58
C THR A 185 5.50 25.26 8.13
N GLY A 186 4.59 24.58 8.83
CA GLY A 186 3.48 25.25 9.52
C GLY A 186 3.91 26.26 10.59
N SER A 187 5.14 26.15 11.12
CA SER A 187 5.74 27.12 12.04
C SER A 187 6.41 28.30 11.33
N GLY A 188 6.48 28.30 9.99
CA GLY A 188 7.15 29.33 9.21
C GLY A 188 8.65 29.06 8.97
N GLU A 189 9.20 27.95 9.46
CA GLU A 189 10.59 27.55 9.17
C GLU A 189 10.73 27.20 7.68
N ARG A 190 11.83 27.63 7.07
CA ARG A 190 12.16 27.28 5.67
C ARG A 190 13.20 26.15 5.63
N ILE A 191 12.84 25.04 5.02
CA ILE A 191 13.73 23.90 4.79
C ILE A 191 14.22 23.96 3.35
N ARG A 192 15.49 24.32 3.16
CA ARG A 192 16.14 24.46 1.84
C ARG A 192 16.57 23.11 1.29
N GLY A 193 16.55 22.97 -0.04
CA GLY A 193 16.99 21.76 -0.71
C GLY A 193 17.28 21.95 -2.20
N ALA A 194 18.09 21.04 -2.76
CA ALA A 194 18.37 21.00 -4.18
C ALA A 194 17.24 20.32 -4.99
N THR A 195 16.59 19.32 -4.41
CA THR A 195 15.50 18.53 -5.00
C THR A 195 14.42 18.28 -3.95
N PHE A 196 13.17 18.32 -4.36
CA PHE A 196 12.01 18.09 -3.49
C PHE A 196 11.17 16.96 -4.04
N ILE A 197 10.82 15.98 -3.18
CA ILE A 197 10.00 14.83 -3.53
C ILE A 197 8.78 14.82 -2.60
N PHE A 198 7.60 15.07 -3.17
CA PHE A 198 6.35 15.06 -2.42
C PHE A 198 5.71 13.67 -2.52
N ALA A 199 5.78 12.91 -1.42
CA ALA A 199 5.19 11.57 -1.24
C ALA A 199 4.10 11.60 -0.16
N CYS A 200 3.22 12.62 -0.24
CA CYS A 200 2.31 12.99 0.83
C CYS A 200 0.99 12.20 0.84
N GLY A 201 0.88 11.14 0.03
CA GLY A 201 -0.32 10.31 -0.02
C GLY A 201 -1.58 11.15 -0.28
N PRO A 202 -2.67 10.92 0.46
CA PRO A 202 -3.94 11.60 0.21
C PRO A 202 -3.93 13.11 0.44
N TRP A 203 -2.83 13.68 0.95
CA TRP A 203 -2.64 15.13 1.01
C TRP A 203 -2.05 15.74 -0.26
N LEU A 204 -1.56 14.94 -1.23
CA LEU A 204 -1.01 15.47 -2.49
C LEU A 204 -1.99 16.41 -3.21
N PRO A 205 -3.28 16.07 -3.39
CA PRO A 205 -4.23 16.99 -4.04
C PRO A 205 -4.50 18.27 -3.25
N LYS A 206 -4.28 18.27 -1.93
CA LYS A 206 -4.37 19.48 -1.11
C LYS A 206 -3.14 20.37 -1.22
N LEU A 207 -1.96 19.76 -1.40
CA LEU A 207 -0.70 20.49 -1.60
C LEU A 207 -0.57 21.06 -3.01
N PHE A 208 -1.18 20.41 -4.01
CA PHE A 208 -1.16 20.80 -5.41
C PHE A 208 -2.58 20.81 -5.99
N PRO A 209 -3.49 21.70 -5.49
CA PRO A 209 -4.91 21.64 -5.84
C PRO A 209 -5.17 21.86 -7.32
N ASP A 210 -4.46 22.80 -7.96
CA ASP A 210 -4.63 23.12 -9.38
C ASP A 210 -4.12 22.00 -10.31
N LEU A 211 -3.16 21.20 -9.83
CA LEU A 211 -2.53 20.15 -10.61
C LEU A 211 -3.12 18.77 -10.35
N LEU A 212 -3.43 18.43 -9.08
CA LEU A 212 -3.80 17.10 -8.63
C LEU A 212 -5.19 17.04 -7.99
N GLY A 213 -5.85 18.16 -7.73
CA GLY A 213 -7.10 18.23 -6.99
C GLY A 213 -8.24 17.41 -7.60
N ASP A 214 -8.24 17.23 -8.90
CA ASP A 214 -9.20 16.44 -9.67
C ASP A 214 -8.60 15.21 -10.38
N ARG A 215 -7.35 14.82 -10.04
CA ARG A 215 -6.64 13.67 -10.62
C ARG A 215 -6.30 12.59 -9.61
N ILE A 216 -6.23 12.96 -8.34
CA ILE A 216 -6.00 12.04 -7.21
C ILE A 216 -7.21 12.09 -6.30
N PHE A 217 -7.82 10.96 -6.07
CA PHE A 217 -9.09 10.81 -5.37
C PHE A 217 -8.89 10.07 -4.05
N ALA A 218 -8.99 10.76 -2.93
CA ALA A 218 -8.98 10.11 -1.63
C ALA A 218 -10.35 9.48 -1.34
N THR A 219 -10.39 8.19 -1.00
CA THR A 219 -11.61 7.47 -0.63
C THR A 219 -11.47 6.82 0.73
N ARG A 220 -12.58 6.78 1.46
CA ARG A 220 -12.70 6.14 2.77
C ARG A 220 -12.77 4.62 2.62
N GLN A 221 -11.97 3.91 3.41
CA GLN A 221 -11.98 2.45 3.47
C GLN A 221 -12.12 2.00 4.91
N GLU A 222 -12.67 0.81 5.12
CA GLU A 222 -12.79 0.23 6.45
C GLU A 222 -12.14 -1.15 6.51
N VAL A 223 -11.57 -1.45 7.66
CA VAL A 223 -11.10 -2.78 8.00
C VAL A 223 -11.69 -3.20 9.34
N LEU A 224 -12.18 -4.42 9.40
CA LEU A 224 -12.84 -4.98 10.58
C LEU A 224 -12.05 -6.19 11.06
N TYR A 225 -11.95 -6.36 12.37
CA TYR A 225 -11.25 -7.47 13.00
C TYR A 225 -12.24 -8.24 13.87
N PHE A 226 -12.35 -9.54 13.66
CA PHE A 226 -13.23 -10.44 14.41
C PHE A 226 -12.42 -11.39 15.27
N GLY A 227 -12.85 -11.57 16.52
CA GLY A 227 -12.21 -12.48 17.46
C GLY A 227 -12.55 -13.95 17.15
N PRO A 228 -11.61 -14.78 16.69
CA PRO A 228 -11.88 -16.22 16.54
C PRO A 228 -12.26 -16.87 17.90
N PRO A 229 -12.96 -18.02 17.89
CA PRO A 229 -13.23 -18.75 19.11
C PRO A 229 -11.94 -19.05 19.89
N ALA A 230 -11.97 -18.98 21.19
CA ALA A 230 -10.80 -19.17 22.04
C ALA A 230 -10.16 -20.55 21.79
N GLY A 231 -8.87 -20.55 21.48
CA GLY A 231 -8.10 -21.77 21.19
C GLY A 231 -8.27 -22.32 19.76
N ASP A 232 -9.08 -21.70 18.90
CA ASP A 232 -9.22 -22.12 17.50
C ASP A 232 -8.13 -21.47 16.62
N LEU A 233 -7.03 -22.16 16.49
CA LEU A 233 -5.89 -21.68 15.69
C LEU A 233 -6.06 -21.83 14.18
N ARG A 234 -7.15 -22.44 13.69
CA ARG A 234 -7.40 -22.60 12.25
C ARG A 234 -7.53 -21.25 11.50
N PHE A 235 -7.88 -20.18 12.21
CA PHE A 235 -8.01 -18.83 11.68
C PHE A 235 -6.79 -17.94 11.93
N ALA A 236 -5.74 -18.50 12.48
CA ALA A 236 -4.49 -17.80 12.77
C ALA A 236 -3.38 -18.20 11.78
N SER A 237 -2.38 -17.35 11.65
CA SER A 237 -1.13 -17.68 10.95
C SER A 237 -0.32 -18.70 11.80
N PRO A 238 0.29 -19.73 11.19
CA PRO A 238 0.38 -20.04 9.76
C PRO A 238 -0.71 -20.98 9.22
N ALA A 239 -1.70 -21.37 10.02
CA ALA A 239 -2.70 -22.37 9.63
C ALA A 239 -3.63 -21.90 8.49
N MET A 240 -3.68 -20.59 8.26
CA MET A 240 -4.48 -19.99 7.20
C MET A 240 -3.68 -18.92 6.42
N PRO A 241 -3.75 -18.91 5.08
CA PRO A 241 -3.16 -17.83 4.26
C PRO A 241 -3.97 -16.55 4.38
N ALA A 242 -3.38 -15.41 3.99
CA ALA A 242 -4.16 -14.28 3.58
C ALA A 242 -4.94 -14.64 2.29
N TRP A 243 -6.10 -14.05 2.07
CA TRP A 243 -6.97 -14.45 0.97
C TRP A 243 -7.64 -13.27 0.29
N ILE A 244 -8.04 -13.47 -0.97
CA ILE A 244 -8.69 -12.49 -1.83
C ILE A 244 -9.82 -13.18 -2.60
N ASP A 245 -11.02 -12.62 -2.52
CA ASP A 245 -12.21 -13.01 -3.27
C ASP A 245 -12.71 -11.79 -4.05
N PHE A 246 -12.13 -11.54 -5.22
CA PHE A 246 -12.53 -10.39 -6.03
C PHE A 246 -13.95 -10.48 -6.56
N GLY A 247 -14.49 -11.66 -6.71
CA GLY A 247 -15.88 -11.81 -7.15
C GLY A 247 -16.89 -11.27 -6.14
N GLU A 248 -16.50 -11.10 -4.88
CA GLU A 248 -17.29 -10.42 -3.84
C GLU A 248 -16.58 -9.16 -3.32
N GLU A 249 -15.48 -8.76 -3.94
CA GLU A 249 -14.67 -7.60 -3.55
C GLU A 249 -14.20 -7.66 -2.08
N MET A 250 -13.92 -8.87 -1.59
CA MET A 250 -13.49 -9.09 -0.20
C MET A 250 -12.06 -9.60 -0.14
N TYR A 251 -11.36 -9.18 0.88
CA TYR A 251 -10.06 -9.77 1.23
C TYR A 251 -9.92 -9.90 2.75
N GLY A 252 -9.03 -10.78 3.17
CA GLY A 252 -8.77 -10.92 4.59
C GLY A 252 -7.37 -11.42 4.91
N ILE A 253 -7.04 -11.29 6.18
CA ILE A 253 -5.76 -11.69 6.77
C ILE A 253 -6.09 -12.54 8.00
N PRO A 254 -5.44 -13.71 8.16
CA PRO A 254 -5.62 -14.52 9.37
C PRO A 254 -5.24 -13.72 10.63
N ASP A 255 -5.66 -14.20 11.78
CA ASP A 255 -5.23 -13.60 13.03
C ASP A 255 -3.70 -13.67 13.14
N ILE A 256 -3.10 -12.50 13.33
CA ILE A 256 -1.66 -12.33 13.56
C ILE A 256 -1.47 -11.59 14.87
N ALA A 257 -0.71 -12.16 15.77
CA ALA A 257 -0.38 -11.58 17.07
C ALA A 257 -1.62 -11.27 17.95
N ALA A 258 -2.65 -12.14 17.88
CA ALA A 258 -3.90 -12.03 18.63
C ALA A 258 -4.67 -10.68 18.40
N ARG A 259 -4.57 -10.14 17.17
CA ARG A 259 -5.28 -8.91 16.77
C ARG A 259 -6.67 -9.19 16.21
N GLY A 260 -6.99 -10.44 15.96
CA GLY A 260 -8.24 -10.90 15.34
C GLY A 260 -8.12 -11.17 13.84
N PHE A 261 -9.10 -11.89 13.33
CA PHE A 261 -9.26 -12.19 11.92
C PHE A 261 -9.71 -10.94 11.18
N LYS A 262 -8.83 -10.42 10.33
CA LYS A 262 -9.06 -9.18 9.57
C LYS A 262 -9.83 -9.47 8.30
N ILE A 263 -10.84 -8.64 8.02
CA ILE A 263 -11.60 -8.67 6.77
C ILE A 263 -11.99 -7.27 6.33
N ALA A 264 -12.02 -7.02 5.05
CA ALA A 264 -12.41 -5.75 4.48
C ALA A 264 -13.08 -5.91 3.11
N LEU A 265 -13.98 -4.99 2.82
CA LEU A 265 -14.53 -4.77 1.49
C LEU A 265 -13.52 -3.93 0.69
N ASP A 266 -13.07 -4.42 -0.46
CA ASP A 266 -12.06 -3.76 -1.31
C ASP A 266 -12.69 -2.87 -2.40
N ARG A 267 -13.91 -2.41 -2.20
CA ARG A 267 -14.57 -1.42 -3.05
C ARG A 267 -14.18 -0.02 -2.61
N HIS A 268 -14.03 0.92 -3.55
CA HIS A 268 -13.84 2.32 -3.21
C HIS A 268 -15.03 2.84 -2.42
N GLY A 269 -14.76 3.33 -1.22
CA GLY A 269 -15.75 4.02 -0.40
C GLY A 269 -16.01 5.45 -0.87
N PRO A 270 -16.79 6.24 -0.12
CA PRO A 270 -17.07 7.63 -0.44
C PRO A 270 -15.79 8.48 -0.44
N PRO A 271 -15.84 9.67 -1.07
CA PRO A 271 -14.77 10.66 -0.94
C PRO A 271 -14.40 10.92 0.52
N PHE A 272 -13.12 11.08 0.80
CA PHE A 272 -12.60 11.22 2.15
C PHE A 272 -11.58 12.36 2.27
N ASP A 273 -11.84 13.28 3.18
CA ASP A 273 -10.86 14.32 3.52
C ASP A 273 -9.88 13.77 4.57
N PRO A 274 -8.56 13.74 4.29
CA PRO A 274 -7.59 13.17 5.21
C PRO A 274 -7.46 13.94 6.55
N ASP A 275 -7.89 15.21 6.60
CA ASP A 275 -7.81 16.04 7.80
C ASP A 275 -9.08 15.97 8.64
N THR A 276 -10.25 16.06 8.01
CA THR A 276 -11.56 16.25 8.66
C THR A 276 -12.52 15.08 8.47
N GLY A 277 -12.17 14.09 7.64
CA GLY A 277 -13.02 12.94 7.36
C GLY A 277 -13.36 12.12 8.62
N ASP A 278 -14.60 11.63 8.67
CA ASP A 278 -15.09 10.81 9.77
C ASP A 278 -14.32 9.48 9.87
N ARG A 279 -13.76 9.22 11.04
CA ARG A 279 -12.98 8.01 11.36
C ARG A 279 -13.72 7.02 12.22
N VAL A 280 -15.03 7.17 12.37
CA VAL A 280 -15.87 6.16 13.03
C VAL A 280 -16.18 5.04 12.05
N ALA A 281 -15.61 3.85 12.27
CA ALA A 281 -15.81 2.69 11.41
C ALA A 281 -17.17 2.01 11.69
N GLY A 282 -17.71 1.30 10.70
CA GLY A 282 -18.91 0.50 10.82
C GLY A 282 -19.84 0.53 9.61
N GLN A 283 -19.57 1.35 8.60
CA GLN A 283 -20.44 1.46 7.41
C GLN A 283 -20.47 0.18 6.58
N THR A 284 -19.38 -0.61 6.60
CA THR A 284 -19.29 -1.88 5.85
C THR A 284 -19.63 -3.11 6.71
N PHE A 285 -19.97 -2.92 7.98
CA PHE A 285 -20.12 -4.00 8.95
C PHE A 285 -21.11 -5.09 8.51
N ASP A 286 -22.30 -4.72 8.06
CA ASP A 286 -23.33 -5.70 7.68
C ASP A 286 -22.92 -6.54 6.48
N ALA A 287 -22.32 -5.93 5.45
CA ALA A 287 -21.83 -6.62 4.27
C ALA A 287 -20.69 -7.59 4.62
N VAL A 288 -19.75 -7.14 5.43
CA VAL A 288 -18.62 -7.94 5.91
C VAL A 288 -19.10 -9.08 6.81
N ARG A 289 -20.03 -8.82 7.73
CA ARG A 289 -20.62 -9.84 8.60
C ARG A 289 -21.37 -10.92 7.81
N ALA A 290 -22.15 -10.51 6.82
CA ALA A 290 -22.86 -11.45 5.96
C ALA A 290 -21.89 -12.34 5.14
N TYR A 291 -20.79 -11.76 4.62
CA TYR A 291 -19.76 -12.53 3.96
C TYR A 291 -19.05 -13.51 4.91
N LEU A 292 -18.64 -13.02 6.09
CA LEU A 292 -17.99 -13.81 7.14
C LEU A 292 -18.83 -15.03 7.52
N ALA A 293 -20.12 -14.83 7.75
CA ALA A 293 -21.04 -15.90 8.13
C ALA A 293 -21.21 -17.00 7.08
N ARG A 294 -21.09 -16.66 5.79
CA ARG A 294 -21.17 -17.63 4.68
C ARG A 294 -19.82 -18.31 4.45
N ARG A 295 -18.75 -17.54 4.36
CA ARG A 295 -17.44 -18.03 3.93
C ARG A 295 -16.66 -18.70 5.07
N PHE A 296 -16.89 -18.26 6.30
CA PHE A 296 -16.22 -18.75 7.51
C PHE A 296 -17.27 -19.09 8.60
N PRO A 297 -18.03 -20.20 8.43
CA PRO A 297 -19.19 -20.48 9.30
C PRO A 297 -18.87 -20.52 10.80
N ALA A 298 -17.66 -20.94 11.18
CA ALA A 298 -17.23 -20.93 12.59
C ALA A 298 -16.98 -19.52 13.16
N LEU A 299 -16.89 -18.50 12.31
CA LEU A 299 -16.75 -17.09 12.70
C LEU A 299 -18.06 -16.32 12.59
N ARG A 300 -19.20 -16.96 12.28
CA ARG A 300 -20.51 -16.31 12.10
C ARG A 300 -20.84 -15.34 13.23
N ASP A 301 -20.68 -15.79 14.45
CA ASP A 301 -21.00 -15.05 15.67
C ASP A 301 -19.78 -14.46 16.39
N ALA A 302 -18.62 -14.47 15.69
CA ALA A 302 -17.39 -13.92 16.23
C ALA A 302 -17.56 -12.43 16.61
N PRO A 303 -17.13 -11.99 17.79
CA PRO A 303 -17.24 -10.59 18.19
C PRO A 303 -16.36 -9.70 17.32
N LEU A 304 -16.85 -8.49 17.02
CA LEU A 304 -16.02 -7.43 16.48
C LEU A 304 -15.06 -6.94 17.58
N VAL A 305 -13.76 -7.15 17.42
CA VAL A 305 -12.76 -6.77 18.43
C VAL A 305 -12.05 -5.46 18.11
N ALA A 306 -12.01 -5.07 16.83
CA ALA A 306 -11.52 -3.77 16.41
C ALA A 306 -12.08 -3.40 15.04
N ALA A 307 -12.15 -2.10 14.77
CA ALA A 307 -12.48 -1.54 13.47
C ALA A 307 -11.67 -0.27 13.23
N GLU A 308 -11.19 -0.09 12.02
CA GLU A 308 -10.35 1.04 11.66
C GLU A 308 -10.81 1.66 10.33
N VAL A 309 -10.76 2.99 10.26
CA VAL A 309 -10.91 3.72 9.00
C VAL A 309 -9.53 3.93 8.38
N CYS A 310 -9.38 3.44 7.17
CA CYS A 310 -8.24 3.67 6.30
C CYS A 310 -8.66 4.60 5.16
N GLN A 311 -7.72 4.93 4.29
CA GLN A 311 -8.00 5.70 3.08
C GLN A 311 -7.14 5.20 1.93
N TYR A 312 -7.73 5.19 0.73
CA TYR A 312 -6.98 5.02 -0.50
C TYR A 312 -6.74 6.38 -1.14
N GLU A 313 -5.64 6.50 -1.81
CA GLU A 313 -5.21 7.61 -2.64
C GLU A 313 -5.22 7.11 -4.08
N ASN A 314 -6.33 7.32 -4.78
CA ASN A 314 -6.57 6.68 -6.07
C ASN A 314 -6.21 7.62 -7.23
N SER A 315 -5.51 7.11 -8.22
CA SER A 315 -5.47 7.69 -9.56
C SER A 315 -6.66 7.19 -10.40
N CYS A 316 -6.92 7.82 -11.54
CA CYS A 316 -8.04 7.45 -12.42
C CYS A 316 -8.00 5.99 -12.89
N ASN A 317 -6.81 5.47 -13.18
CA ASN A 317 -6.57 4.14 -13.75
C ASN A 317 -5.93 3.15 -12.78
N GLY A 318 -5.63 3.58 -11.54
CA GLY A 318 -4.97 2.78 -10.52
C GLY A 318 -3.45 2.73 -10.60
N ASP A 319 -2.84 3.28 -11.65
CA ASP A 319 -1.38 3.37 -11.76
C ASP A 319 -0.81 4.45 -10.84
N PHE A 320 0.38 4.22 -10.31
CA PHE A 320 1.08 5.20 -9.48
C PHE A 320 1.36 6.48 -10.25
N LEU A 321 1.43 7.59 -9.54
CA LEU A 321 1.99 8.85 -10.03
C LEU A 321 3.46 8.89 -9.62
N ILE A 322 4.35 8.95 -10.59
CA ILE A 322 5.78 9.22 -10.38
C ILE A 322 6.19 10.12 -11.52
N ASP A 323 6.23 11.42 -11.29
CA ASP A 323 6.57 12.39 -12.34
C ASP A 323 7.19 13.66 -11.77
N ARG A 324 7.72 14.48 -12.63
CA ARG A 324 8.16 15.84 -12.30
C ARG A 324 6.98 16.81 -12.31
N HIS A 325 7.06 17.81 -11.48
CA HIS A 325 6.12 18.93 -11.55
C HIS A 325 6.33 19.69 -12.87
N PRO A 326 5.28 20.03 -13.63
CA PRO A 326 5.45 20.63 -14.96
C PRO A 326 6.10 22.03 -14.95
N GLU A 327 5.98 22.75 -13.85
CA GLU A 327 6.51 24.12 -13.71
C GLU A 327 7.84 24.19 -12.95
N PHE A 328 8.18 23.14 -12.15
CA PHE A 328 9.38 23.10 -11.32
C PHE A 328 10.35 22.03 -11.80
N GLU A 329 11.57 22.41 -12.12
CA GLU A 329 12.61 21.50 -12.61
C GLU A 329 13.12 20.52 -11.55
N ASN A 330 12.96 20.85 -10.26
CA ASN A 330 13.51 20.11 -9.13
C ASN A 330 12.45 19.55 -8.17
N VAL A 331 11.19 19.49 -8.62
CA VAL A 331 10.08 18.93 -7.81
C VAL A 331 9.56 17.65 -8.44
N TRP A 332 9.44 16.63 -7.61
CA TRP A 332 8.87 15.32 -7.95
C TRP A 332 7.58 15.10 -7.19
N LEU A 333 6.60 14.51 -7.86
CA LEU A 333 5.31 14.10 -7.33
C LEU A 333 5.26 12.57 -7.31
N VAL A 334 5.06 11.98 -6.13
CA VAL A 334 5.02 10.53 -5.95
C VAL A 334 3.80 10.16 -5.12
N GLY A 335 2.87 9.40 -5.71
CA GLY A 335 1.63 9.03 -5.05
C GLY A 335 0.76 8.10 -5.88
N GLY A 336 -0.57 8.21 -5.71
CA GLY A 336 -1.52 7.39 -6.44
C GLY A 336 -1.46 5.91 -6.08
N GLY A 337 -1.21 5.58 -4.81
CA GLY A 337 -1.03 4.20 -4.32
C GLY A 337 -2.23 3.28 -4.54
N SER A 338 -3.41 3.84 -4.79
CA SER A 338 -4.62 3.20 -5.33
C SER A 338 -5.01 1.88 -4.65
N GLY A 339 -4.86 1.81 -3.31
CA GLY A 339 -5.18 0.64 -2.50
C GLY A 339 -4.15 -0.50 -2.55
N HIS A 340 -3.21 -0.47 -3.50
CA HIS A 340 -2.22 -1.55 -3.66
C HIS A 340 -0.75 -1.11 -3.53
N GLY A 341 -0.47 0.17 -3.26
CA GLY A 341 0.87 0.73 -3.28
C GLY A 341 1.81 0.22 -2.20
N PHE A 342 1.34 -0.08 -0.99
CA PHE A 342 2.18 -0.35 0.18
C PHE A 342 3.29 -1.38 -0.09
N LYS A 343 2.95 -2.53 -0.64
CA LYS A 343 3.90 -3.61 -0.91
C LYS A 343 5.03 -3.21 -1.85
N HIS A 344 4.78 -2.25 -2.74
CA HIS A 344 5.74 -1.76 -3.74
C HIS A 344 6.75 -0.73 -3.21
N GLY A 345 6.63 -0.30 -1.95
CA GLY A 345 7.51 0.70 -1.36
C GLY A 345 8.99 0.51 -1.69
N PRO A 346 9.59 -0.69 -1.49
CA PRO A 346 11.01 -0.91 -1.80
C PRO A 346 11.38 -0.73 -3.27
N ALA A 347 10.63 -1.33 -4.21
CA ALA A 347 10.92 -1.23 -5.63
C ALA A 347 10.66 0.18 -6.17
N LEU A 348 9.60 0.85 -5.68
CA LEU A 348 9.33 2.24 -5.98
C LEU A 348 10.44 3.14 -5.45
N GLY A 349 10.92 2.91 -4.23
CA GLY A 349 12.04 3.64 -3.65
C GLY A 349 13.32 3.49 -4.47
N GLU A 350 13.64 2.27 -4.96
CA GLU A 350 14.77 2.05 -5.90
C GLU A 350 14.56 2.81 -7.22
N TYR A 351 13.36 2.74 -7.77
CA TYR A 351 13.04 3.39 -9.04
C TYR A 351 13.17 4.92 -8.97
N VAL A 352 12.56 5.55 -7.95
CA VAL A 352 12.61 7.01 -7.78
C VAL A 352 14.01 7.47 -7.42
N ALA A 353 14.72 6.79 -6.51
CA ALA A 353 16.09 7.15 -6.15
C ALA A 353 17.02 7.12 -7.36
N ARG A 354 16.90 6.12 -8.23
CA ARG A 354 17.67 6.05 -9.48
C ARG A 354 17.33 7.22 -10.42
N LEU A 355 16.06 7.53 -10.63
CA LEU A 355 15.63 8.65 -11.47
C LEU A 355 16.15 10.00 -10.99
N VAL A 356 16.20 10.19 -9.67
CA VAL A 356 16.70 11.42 -9.04
C VAL A 356 18.23 11.53 -9.16
N ALA A 357 18.96 10.42 -8.96
CA ALA A 357 20.41 10.40 -8.95
C ALA A 357 21.03 10.39 -10.34
N GLU A 358 20.48 9.58 -11.25
CA GLU A 358 21.06 9.28 -12.55
C GLU A 358 20.27 9.89 -13.72
N GLY A 359 19.04 10.33 -13.46
CA GLY A 359 18.09 10.70 -14.50
C GLY A 359 17.47 9.48 -15.19
N GLY A 360 16.95 9.68 -16.38
CA GLY A 360 16.35 8.62 -17.18
C GLY A 360 14.90 8.90 -17.55
N THR A 361 14.30 7.96 -18.29
CA THR A 361 12.93 8.05 -18.77
C THR A 361 11.98 7.47 -17.71
N ILE A 362 10.95 8.22 -17.39
CA ILE A 362 9.85 7.76 -16.54
C ILE A 362 8.94 6.87 -17.39
N ASP A 363 8.57 5.70 -16.88
CA ASP A 363 7.56 4.83 -17.54
C ASP A 363 6.28 5.63 -17.77
N GLU A 364 5.76 5.59 -19.00
CA GLU A 364 4.63 6.40 -19.44
C GLU A 364 3.42 6.26 -18.51
N ARG A 365 3.13 5.05 -18.02
CA ARG A 365 2.01 4.79 -17.12
C ARG A 365 2.05 5.56 -15.81
N PHE A 366 3.23 5.95 -15.35
CA PHE A 366 3.41 6.70 -14.10
C PHE A 366 3.38 8.21 -14.28
N GLN A 367 3.40 8.68 -15.52
CA GLN A 367 3.42 10.11 -15.82
C GLN A 367 2.11 10.80 -15.46
N LEU A 368 2.22 12.06 -15.06
CA LEU A 368 1.09 12.92 -14.75
C LEU A 368 0.10 13.04 -15.92
N ALA A 369 0.63 13.05 -17.15
CA ALA A 369 -0.18 13.15 -18.38
C ALA A 369 -1.20 11.99 -18.51
N THR A 370 -0.95 10.84 -17.92
CA THR A 370 -1.88 9.69 -17.93
C THR A 370 -2.88 9.69 -16.76
N LYS A 371 -2.82 10.69 -15.88
CA LYS A 371 -3.74 10.83 -14.75
C LYS A 371 -4.90 11.73 -15.15
N GLU A 372 -5.99 11.10 -15.62
CA GLU A 372 -7.20 11.81 -16.03
C GLU A 372 -8.02 12.28 -14.84
N LYS A 373 -8.95 13.20 -15.10
CA LYS A 373 -9.82 13.81 -14.09
C LYS A 373 -11.05 12.98 -13.73
N VAL A 374 -11.29 11.90 -14.44
CA VAL A 374 -12.40 10.98 -14.22
C VAL A 374 -11.87 9.63 -13.77
N GLN A 375 -12.31 9.19 -12.60
CA GLN A 375 -11.92 7.88 -12.09
C GLN A 375 -12.58 6.77 -12.90
N GLN A 376 -11.78 5.96 -13.57
CA GLN A 376 -12.21 4.88 -14.46
C GLN A 376 -12.16 3.52 -13.76
N ARG A 377 -11.27 3.37 -12.78
CA ARG A 377 -11.07 2.13 -12.06
C ARG A 377 -11.96 2.03 -10.83
N THR A 378 -12.59 0.88 -10.64
CA THR A 378 -13.38 0.61 -9.44
C THR A 378 -12.54 -0.01 -8.32
N VAL A 379 -11.84 -1.12 -8.53
CA VAL A 379 -10.75 -1.71 -7.70
C VAL A 379 -10.19 -2.95 -8.41
N TYR A 380 -9.03 -3.44 -8.02
CA TYR A 380 -8.53 -4.77 -8.36
C TYR A 380 -8.58 -5.69 -7.16
#